data_76bea6c3addecb9236ec007be06b0556
#
_entry.id   76bea6c3addecb9236ec007be06b0556
#
_cell.length_a   1.000
_cell.length_b   1.000
_cell.length_c   1.000
_cell.angle_alpha   90.00
_cell.angle_beta   90.00
_cell.angle_gamma   90.00
#
_symmetry.space_group_name_H-M   'P 1'
#
loop_
_entity.id
_entity.type
_entity.pdbx_description
1 polymer ?
#
loop_
_entity_poly.entity_id
_entity_poly.type
_entity_poly.pdbx_seq_one_letter_code
_entity_poly.pdbx_strand_id
1 'polypeptide(L)'
;MLTSLLKTITKGKDLKQRESSIVMEQIMEGTISDVQLAGFLAALTTKGASEEEITAFARTMRQYSMHVPCTMDVFDIVGTGGGRTKTFNISTTASFVIAAGGVRVAKHGNRAKTSRSGSADVLEALGANIFLSPESCLDMLQQIGLCYFYTRYYYYMMKRIDAVREQLGIYTVFDVLRPLTNPAHAVYEILGVNAPHLVEPMAHVLAALGVRHGMVVYGQDGSDEISASAATTICEFTPESFSTYEIRPEDFNLTRASRDELRGGLPKHNAAITRAVLDGHKGGARTAVLLNAGAGLYVGGCVLNLYAGIRKAARLIDSGLARQKLDDFLVLSQRLGQAEKVKLIADRGTEDMV
;
A
#
# COMPACT_ATOMS: atom_id res chain seq x y z
N MET A 1 -28.67 -17.02 1.37
CA MET A 1 -27.56 -17.28 0.44
C MET A 1 -26.24 -17.45 1.16
N LEU A 2 -25.80 -16.53 2.03
CA LEU A 2 -24.53 -16.63 2.78
C LEU A 2 -24.38 -17.95 3.57
N THR A 3 -25.45 -18.43 4.22
CA THR A 3 -25.43 -19.71 4.97
C THR A 3 -25.04 -20.90 4.08
N SER A 4 -25.44 -20.91 2.80
CA SER A 4 -25.04 -21.96 1.85
C SER A 4 -23.54 -21.84 1.50
N LEU A 5 -23.06 -20.63 1.28
CA LEU A 5 -21.65 -20.36 0.96
C LEU A 5 -20.73 -20.65 2.15
N LEU A 6 -21.16 -20.35 3.37
CA LEU A 6 -20.46 -20.76 4.60
C LEU A 6 -20.32 -22.30 4.67
N LYS A 7 -21.38 -23.05 4.32
CA LYS A 7 -21.30 -24.53 4.27
C LYS A 7 -20.32 -25.04 3.23
N THR A 8 -20.07 -24.29 2.16
CA THR A 8 -19.06 -24.63 1.15
C THR A 8 -17.66 -24.43 1.71
N ILE A 9 -17.39 -23.26 2.28
CA ILE A 9 -16.07 -22.88 2.84
C ILE A 9 -15.69 -23.79 4.01
N THR A 10 -16.63 -24.09 4.91
CA THR A 10 -16.38 -24.97 6.08
C THR A 10 -16.09 -26.43 5.68
N LYS A 11 -16.34 -26.81 4.44
CA LYS A 11 -15.92 -28.11 3.87
C LYS A 11 -14.57 -28.02 3.13
N GLY A 12 -13.85 -26.91 3.27
CA GLY A 12 -12.57 -26.68 2.58
C GLY A 12 -12.68 -26.45 1.08
N LYS A 13 -13.86 -26.12 0.56
CA LYS A 13 -14.08 -25.88 -0.88
C LYS A 13 -14.02 -24.40 -1.20
N ASP A 14 -13.43 -24.06 -2.35
CA ASP A 14 -13.38 -22.71 -2.86
C ASP A 14 -14.75 -22.24 -3.36
N LEU A 15 -14.99 -20.94 -3.21
CA LEU A 15 -16.11 -20.26 -3.83
C LEU A 15 -15.77 -19.94 -5.30
N LYS A 16 -16.76 -20.07 -6.17
CA LYS A 16 -16.63 -19.58 -7.55
C LYS A 16 -16.58 -18.05 -7.55
N GLN A 17 -16.03 -17.45 -8.59
CA GLN A 17 -15.91 -16.00 -8.75
C GLN A 17 -17.21 -15.25 -8.43
N ARG A 18 -18.37 -15.71 -8.99
CA ARG A 18 -19.67 -15.08 -8.73
C ARG A 18 -20.11 -15.19 -7.27
N GLU A 19 -19.85 -16.33 -6.64
CA GLU A 19 -20.19 -16.56 -5.23
C GLU A 19 -19.34 -15.64 -4.31
N SER A 20 -18.06 -15.51 -4.62
CA SER A 20 -17.13 -14.62 -3.93
C SER A 20 -17.56 -13.15 -4.06
N SER A 21 -17.93 -12.71 -5.27
CA SER A 21 -18.45 -11.35 -5.48
C SER A 21 -19.69 -11.09 -4.64
N ILE A 22 -20.67 -11.99 -4.65
CA ILE A 22 -21.92 -11.85 -3.89
C ILE A 22 -21.67 -11.75 -2.37
N VAL A 23 -20.75 -12.57 -1.83
CA VAL A 23 -20.41 -12.47 -0.39
C VAL A 23 -19.78 -11.12 -0.09
N MET A 24 -18.86 -10.68 -0.91
CA MET A 24 -18.19 -9.39 -0.69
C MET A 24 -19.16 -8.21 -0.85
N GLU A 25 -20.08 -8.25 -1.81
CA GLU A 25 -21.18 -7.28 -1.95
C GLU A 25 -21.97 -7.17 -0.64
N GLN A 26 -22.44 -8.31 -0.11
CA GLN A 26 -23.21 -8.35 1.14
C GLN A 26 -22.41 -7.80 2.34
N ILE A 27 -21.11 -8.06 2.37
CA ILE A 27 -20.20 -7.48 3.40
C ILE A 27 -20.13 -5.96 3.22
N MET A 28 -19.89 -5.47 2.01
CA MET A 28 -19.72 -4.05 1.71
C MET A 28 -21.02 -3.26 1.84
N GLU A 29 -22.18 -3.87 1.59
CA GLU A 29 -23.50 -3.29 1.82
C GLU A 29 -23.94 -3.34 3.30
N GLY A 30 -23.23 -4.12 4.12
CA GLY A 30 -23.57 -4.29 5.53
C GLY A 30 -24.83 -5.12 5.78
N THR A 31 -25.28 -5.91 4.80
CA THR A 31 -26.50 -6.72 4.87
C THR A 31 -26.34 -8.01 5.67
N ILE A 32 -25.12 -8.39 6.04
CA ILE A 32 -24.84 -9.55 6.90
C ILE A 32 -24.60 -9.10 8.36
N SER A 33 -24.90 -9.99 9.32
CA SER A 33 -24.64 -9.73 10.73
C SER A 33 -23.15 -9.86 11.07
N ASP A 34 -22.69 -9.25 12.18
CA ASP A 34 -21.30 -9.35 12.64
C ASP A 34 -20.92 -10.80 12.97
N VAL A 35 -21.87 -11.61 13.47
CA VAL A 35 -21.66 -13.05 13.71
C VAL A 35 -21.42 -13.79 12.39
N GLN A 36 -22.15 -13.46 11.33
CA GLN A 36 -21.96 -14.06 10.02
C GLN A 36 -20.65 -13.63 9.39
N LEU A 37 -20.27 -12.35 9.53
CA LEU A 37 -19.00 -11.84 9.06
C LEU A 37 -17.83 -12.53 9.80
N ALA A 38 -17.90 -12.63 11.13
CA ALA A 38 -16.89 -13.31 11.94
C ALA A 38 -16.74 -14.79 11.54
N GLY A 39 -17.86 -15.51 11.39
CA GLY A 39 -17.89 -16.91 10.94
C GLY A 39 -17.30 -17.09 9.54
N PHE A 40 -17.61 -16.19 8.62
CA PHE A 40 -17.04 -16.19 7.26
C PHE A 40 -15.54 -15.99 7.28
N LEU A 41 -15.06 -14.97 7.98
CA LEU A 41 -13.63 -14.64 8.08
C LEU A 41 -12.83 -15.78 8.72
N ALA A 42 -13.34 -16.37 9.81
CA ALA A 42 -12.67 -17.49 10.47
C ALA A 42 -12.61 -18.73 9.56
N ALA A 43 -13.71 -19.09 8.92
CA ALA A 43 -13.78 -20.23 8.02
C ALA A 43 -12.88 -20.05 6.79
N LEU A 44 -12.88 -18.87 6.17
CA LEU A 44 -12.03 -18.55 5.03
C LEU A 44 -10.53 -18.53 5.42
N THR A 45 -10.20 -18.02 6.60
CA THR A 45 -8.82 -18.05 7.11
C THR A 45 -8.34 -19.48 7.34
N THR A 46 -9.20 -20.34 7.87
CA THR A 46 -8.87 -21.76 8.12
C THR A 46 -8.68 -22.54 6.81
N LYS A 47 -9.53 -22.27 5.80
CA LYS A 47 -9.42 -22.88 4.48
C LYS A 47 -8.21 -22.36 3.70
N GLY A 48 -7.88 -21.10 3.84
CA GLY A 48 -7.07 -20.33 2.91
C GLY A 48 -7.87 -19.80 1.73
N ALA A 49 -7.73 -18.54 1.38
CA ALA A 49 -8.40 -17.98 0.22
C ALA A 49 -7.62 -18.30 -1.07
N SER A 50 -8.32 -18.75 -2.11
CA SER A 50 -7.73 -18.98 -3.44
C SER A 50 -7.48 -17.66 -4.19
N GLU A 51 -6.63 -17.70 -5.23
CA GLU A 51 -6.37 -16.54 -6.12
C GLU A 51 -7.67 -16.02 -6.75
N GLU A 52 -8.55 -16.91 -7.17
CA GLU A 52 -9.84 -16.55 -7.76
C GLU A 52 -10.74 -15.83 -6.74
N GLU A 53 -10.81 -16.34 -5.51
CA GLU A 53 -11.56 -15.71 -4.41
C GLU A 53 -10.98 -14.33 -4.07
N ILE A 54 -9.64 -14.19 -3.89
CA ILE A 54 -8.99 -12.93 -3.58
C ILE A 54 -9.23 -11.91 -4.70
N THR A 55 -9.10 -12.33 -5.97
CA THR A 55 -9.33 -11.46 -7.13
C THR A 55 -10.77 -10.94 -7.16
N ALA A 56 -11.75 -11.83 -6.96
CA ALA A 56 -13.16 -11.47 -6.94
C ALA A 56 -13.49 -10.53 -5.78
N PHE A 57 -12.98 -10.81 -4.59
CA PHE A 57 -13.15 -9.95 -3.42
C PHE A 57 -12.56 -8.55 -3.64
N ALA A 58 -11.31 -8.47 -4.12
CA ALA A 58 -10.66 -7.20 -4.37
C ALA A 58 -11.38 -6.38 -5.45
N ARG A 59 -11.79 -7.02 -6.55
CA ARG A 59 -12.56 -6.38 -7.63
C ARG A 59 -13.87 -5.81 -7.13
N THR A 60 -14.61 -6.58 -6.33
CA THR A 60 -15.86 -6.12 -5.71
C THR A 60 -15.61 -4.98 -4.73
N MET A 61 -14.60 -5.09 -3.84
CA MET A 61 -14.28 -3.99 -2.92
C MET A 61 -13.97 -2.68 -3.64
N ARG A 62 -13.24 -2.72 -4.76
CA ARG A 62 -12.92 -1.52 -5.56
C ARG A 62 -14.17 -0.79 -6.03
N GLN A 63 -15.28 -1.49 -6.30
CA GLN A 63 -16.56 -0.90 -6.72
C GLN A 63 -17.25 -0.12 -5.60
N TYR A 64 -16.95 -0.44 -4.34
CA TYR A 64 -17.48 0.23 -3.14
C TYR A 64 -16.54 1.29 -2.56
N SER A 65 -15.45 1.61 -3.25
CA SER A 65 -14.59 2.73 -2.86
C SER A 65 -15.23 4.07 -3.27
N MET A 66 -14.89 5.14 -2.55
CA MET A 66 -15.15 6.48 -3.04
C MET A 66 -14.48 6.65 -4.41
N HIS A 67 -15.25 7.08 -5.40
CA HIS A 67 -14.76 7.18 -6.79
C HIS A 67 -13.64 8.23 -6.91
N VAL A 68 -12.51 7.83 -7.48
CA VAL A 68 -11.39 8.69 -7.84
C VAL A 68 -11.27 8.67 -9.38
N PRO A 69 -11.68 9.73 -10.08
CA PRO A 69 -11.67 9.76 -11.55
C PRO A 69 -10.24 9.95 -12.09
N CYS A 70 -9.34 9.04 -11.74
CA CYS A 70 -7.94 9.08 -12.17
C CYS A 70 -7.79 8.44 -13.54
N THR A 71 -7.41 9.23 -14.53
CA THR A 71 -7.09 8.76 -15.90
C THR A 71 -5.59 8.65 -16.14
N MET A 72 -4.78 8.99 -15.14
CA MET A 72 -3.32 8.91 -15.22
C MET A 72 -2.83 7.51 -14.89
N ASP A 73 -1.79 7.06 -15.56
CA ASP A 73 -1.03 5.90 -15.14
C ASP A 73 -0.31 6.22 -13.83
N VAL A 74 -0.66 5.52 -12.77
CA VAL A 74 -0.11 5.73 -11.43
C VAL A 74 0.53 4.45 -10.89
N PHE A 75 1.48 4.66 -9.99
CA PHE A 75 2.24 3.64 -9.30
C PHE A 75 1.86 3.62 -7.81
N ASP A 76 1.83 2.45 -7.22
CA ASP A 76 1.73 2.27 -5.77
C ASP A 76 2.83 1.36 -5.23
N ILE A 77 3.16 1.56 -3.95
CA ILE A 77 4.07 0.70 -3.19
C ILE A 77 3.48 0.47 -1.80
N VAL A 78 3.15 -0.76 -1.49
CA VAL A 78 2.39 -1.11 -0.29
C VAL A 78 2.78 -2.51 0.20
N GLY A 79 2.60 -2.78 1.49
CA GLY A 79 2.76 -4.12 2.07
C GLY A 79 1.48 -4.61 2.72
N THR A 80 1.33 -5.93 2.83
CA THR A 80 0.20 -6.57 3.54
C THR A 80 0.23 -6.29 5.05
N GLY A 81 1.36 -5.81 5.55
CA GLY A 81 1.58 -5.70 6.99
C GLY A 81 1.75 -7.08 7.65
N GLY A 82 1.87 -7.08 8.98
CA GLY A 82 2.02 -8.34 9.71
C GLY A 82 3.42 -8.96 9.63
N GLY A 83 4.35 -8.31 8.96
CA GLY A 83 5.75 -8.74 8.90
C GLY A 83 6.38 -8.86 10.30
N ARG A 84 7.34 -9.77 10.43
CA ARG A 84 8.05 -10.02 11.71
C ARG A 84 9.03 -8.90 12.05
N THR A 85 9.42 -8.11 11.07
CA THR A 85 10.35 -6.98 11.21
C THR A 85 9.58 -5.72 11.58
N LYS A 86 10.05 -5.01 12.60
CA LYS A 86 9.47 -3.72 13.03
C LYS A 86 10.31 -2.58 12.47
N THR A 87 10.30 -2.44 11.14
CA THR A 87 11.05 -1.42 10.42
C THR A 87 10.39 -0.03 10.53
N PHE A 88 11.16 1.01 10.20
CA PHE A 88 10.56 2.32 9.92
C PHE A 88 9.73 2.27 8.61
N ASN A 89 9.07 3.36 8.26
CA ASN A 89 8.16 3.41 7.10
C ASN A 89 8.93 3.49 5.77
N ILE A 90 9.55 2.37 5.34
CA ILE A 90 10.43 2.27 4.17
C ILE A 90 9.67 2.65 2.90
N SER A 91 8.54 1.99 2.59
CA SER A 91 7.74 2.26 1.39
C SER A 91 7.23 3.70 1.32
N THR A 92 6.85 4.29 2.47
CA THR A 92 6.43 5.69 2.53
C THR A 92 7.60 6.64 2.24
N THR A 93 8.79 6.36 2.77
CA THR A 93 9.98 7.15 2.48
C THR A 93 10.40 6.99 1.01
N ALA A 94 10.36 5.76 0.47
CA ALA A 94 10.67 5.46 -0.92
C ALA A 94 9.73 6.19 -1.90
N SER A 95 8.45 6.40 -1.54
CA SER A 95 7.47 7.08 -2.38
C SER A 95 7.91 8.51 -2.77
N PHE A 96 8.58 9.24 -1.87
CA PHE A 96 9.12 10.57 -2.17
C PHE A 96 10.25 10.50 -3.20
N VAL A 97 11.12 9.50 -3.10
CA VAL A 97 12.23 9.29 -4.05
C VAL A 97 11.70 8.88 -5.42
N ILE A 98 10.73 7.97 -5.46
CA ILE A 98 10.08 7.49 -6.69
C ILE A 98 9.41 8.66 -7.40
N ALA A 99 8.63 9.47 -6.69
CA ALA A 99 7.96 10.64 -7.24
C ALA A 99 8.94 11.73 -7.71
N ALA A 100 10.05 11.94 -6.98
CA ALA A 100 11.13 12.83 -7.42
C ALA A 100 11.79 12.37 -8.72
N GLY A 101 11.75 11.06 -9.00
CA GLY A 101 12.25 10.46 -10.23
C GLY A 101 11.32 10.55 -11.43
N GLY A 102 10.11 11.10 -11.27
CA GLY A 102 9.14 11.34 -12.33
C GLY A 102 8.03 10.30 -12.46
N VAL A 103 7.96 9.30 -11.59
CA VAL A 103 6.83 8.36 -11.51
C VAL A 103 5.69 9.04 -10.76
N ARG A 104 4.46 8.94 -11.27
CA ARG A 104 3.28 9.40 -10.53
C ARG A 104 2.90 8.38 -9.46
N VAL A 105 3.04 8.75 -8.19
CA VAL A 105 2.81 7.85 -7.04
C VAL A 105 1.46 8.17 -6.39
N ALA A 106 0.52 7.26 -6.52
CA ALA A 106 -0.76 7.27 -5.83
C ALA A 106 -0.68 6.32 -4.62
N LYS A 107 0.07 6.72 -3.60
CA LYS A 107 0.26 5.86 -2.42
C LYS A 107 -1.02 5.76 -1.63
N HIS A 108 -1.42 4.53 -1.27
CA HIS A 108 -2.48 4.36 -0.29
C HIS A 108 -1.99 3.68 0.98
N GLY A 109 -2.75 3.80 2.06
CA GLY A 109 -2.39 3.17 3.33
C GLY A 109 -3.24 3.58 4.51
N ASN A 110 -2.87 3.09 5.68
CA ASN A 110 -3.61 3.24 6.92
C ASN A 110 -2.73 3.60 8.11
N ARG A 111 -3.40 3.84 9.26
CA ARG A 111 -2.76 3.86 10.56
C ARG A 111 -2.26 2.47 10.95
N ALA A 112 -1.28 2.44 11.84
CA ALA A 112 -0.76 1.20 12.39
C ALA A 112 -1.86 0.36 13.06
N LYS A 113 -1.81 -0.96 12.85
CA LYS A 113 -2.58 -1.95 13.63
C LYS A 113 -1.66 -2.85 14.45
N THR A 114 -0.61 -3.36 13.84
CA THR A 114 0.35 -4.30 14.45
C THR A 114 1.74 -3.70 14.65
N SER A 115 2.08 -2.65 13.91
CA SER A 115 3.32 -1.86 14.05
C SER A 115 3.10 -0.66 14.99
N ARG A 116 4.18 0.09 15.27
CA ARG A 116 4.12 1.32 16.10
C ARG A 116 3.78 2.58 15.29
N SER A 117 3.88 2.52 13.96
CA SER A 117 3.64 3.64 13.06
C SER A 117 3.23 3.11 11.68
N GLY A 118 2.03 3.40 11.24
CA GLY A 118 1.57 3.18 9.88
C GLY A 118 1.97 4.34 8.96
N SER A 119 1.69 4.21 7.66
CA SER A 119 1.97 5.26 6.68
C SER A 119 1.22 6.58 6.98
N ALA A 120 -0.03 6.49 7.42
CA ALA A 120 -0.81 7.65 7.84
C ALA A 120 -0.16 8.36 9.04
N ASP A 121 0.27 7.59 10.03
CA ASP A 121 0.83 8.12 11.28
C ASP A 121 2.15 8.87 11.04
N VAL A 122 3.04 8.32 10.19
CA VAL A 122 4.32 8.97 9.88
C VAL A 122 4.12 10.21 9.01
N LEU A 123 3.16 10.21 8.07
CA LEU A 123 2.85 11.38 7.23
C LEU A 123 2.31 12.54 8.07
N GLU A 124 1.41 12.28 9.03
CA GLU A 124 0.96 13.30 9.98
C GLU A 124 2.10 13.81 10.86
N ALA A 125 2.99 12.92 11.33
CA ALA A 125 4.16 13.32 12.12
C ALA A 125 5.18 14.13 11.30
N LEU A 126 5.22 13.97 9.98
CA LEU A 126 5.96 14.81 9.05
C LEU A 126 5.28 16.18 8.84
N GLY A 127 4.00 16.32 9.15
CA GLY A 127 3.23 17.55 9.00
C GLY A 127 2.27 17.55 7.81
N ALA A 128 1.99 16.40 7.21
CA ALA A 128 1.02 16.30 6.11
C ALA A 128 -0.43 16.36 6.59
N ASN A 129 -1.31 16.89 5.78
CA ASN A 129 -2.74 16.62 5.87
C ASN A 129 -3.06 15.37 5.04
N ILE A 130 -3.58 14.32 5.71
CA ILE A 130 -3.94 13.04 5.08
C ILE A 130 -5.43 12.90 4.75
N PHE A 131 -6.25 13.86 5.19
CA PHE A 131 -7.69 13.87 4.97
C PHE A 131 -8.01 14.78 3.78
N LEU A 132 -7.74 14.29 2.58
CA LEU A 132 -7.97 15.00 1.33
C LEU A 132 -9.04 14.29 0.50
N SER A 133 -9.88 15.07 -0.16
CA SER A 133 -10.89 14.56 -1.10
C SER A 133 -10.22 13.91 -2.31
N PRO A 134 -10.97 13.10 -3.10
CA PRO A 134 -10.50 12.57 -4.37
C PRO A 134 -9.94 13.65 -5.29
N GLU A 135 -10.63 14.78 -5.41
CA GLU A 135 -10.24 15.91 -6.25
C GLU A 135 -8.90 16.50 -5.81
N SER A 136 -8.73 16.75 -4.51
CA SER A 136 -7.46 17.26 -3.97
C SER A 136 -6.31 16.27 -4.14
N CYS A 137 -6.57 14.98 -4.03
CA CYS A 137 -5.57 13.95 -4.32
C CYS A 137 -5.18 13.93 -5.80
N LEU A 138 -6.13 14.12 -6.73
CA LEU A 138 -5.85 14.25 -8.16
C LEU A 138 -5.04 15.51 -8.45
N ASP A 139 -5.38 16.64 -7.82
CA ASP A 139 -4.61 17.88 -7.93
C ASP A 139 -3.16 17.69 -7.47
N MET A 140 -2.93 16.94 -6.38
CA MET A 140 -1.58 16.60 -5.93
C MET A 140 -0.84 15.75 -6.98
N LEU A 141 -1.48 14.73 -7.56
CA LEU A 141 -0.89 13.90 -8.62
C LEU A 141 -0.51 14.73 -9.85
N GLN A 142 -1.34 15.70 -10.23
CA GLN A 142 -1.08 16.58 -11.37
C GLN A 142 0.04 17.58 -11.10
N GLN A 143 0.06 18.21 -9.92
CA GLN A 143 1.00 19.29 -9.60
C GLN A 143 2.37 18.77 -9.20
N ILE A 144 2.43 17.72 -8.38
CA ILE A 144 3.69 17.23 -7.79
C ILE A 144 3.97 15.73 -8.04
N GLY A 145 3.08 15.01 -8.73
CA GLY A 145 3.25 13.60 -9.05
C GLY A 145 3.17 12.66 -7.83
N LEU A 146 2.59 13.12 -6.72
CA LEU A 146 2.48 12.31 -5.49
C LEU A 146 1.23 12.68 -4.72
N CYS A 147 0.41 11.69 -4.35
CA CYS A 147 -0.67 11.85 -3.39
C CYS A 147 -0.69 10.71 -2.36
N TYR A 148 -1.52 10.87 -1.34
CA TYR A 148 -1.76 9.83 -0.34
C TYR A 148 -3.25 9.62 -0.13
N PHE A 149 -3.72 8.39 -0.38
CA PHE A 149 -5.08 7.96 -0.09
C PHE A 149 -5.15 7.30 1.28
N TYR A 150 -5.74 7.96 2.25
CA TYR A 150 -6.02 7.36 3.54
C TYR A 150 -7.19 6.39 3.41
N THR A 151 -6.92 5.10 3.28
CA THR A 151 -7.88 4.05 2.90
C THR A 151 -9.18 4.08 3.72
N ARG A 152 -9.08 4.34 5.02
CA ARG A 152 -10.27 4.41 5.90
C ARG A 152 -11.24 5.54 5.53
N TYR A 153 -10.75 6.58 4.89
CA TYR A 153 -11.57 7.69 4.40
C TYR A 153 -12.30 7.32 3.10
N TYR A 154 -11.69 6.47 2.29
CA TYR A 154 -12.23 6.07 0.99
C TYR A 154 -13.16 4.84 1.02
N TYR A 155 -13.21 4.11 2.13
CA TYR A 155 -14.02 2.90 2.30
C TYR A 155 -14.85 2.98 3.58
N TYR A 156 -16.10 3.43 3.47
CA TYR A 156 -16.99 3.64 4.63
C TYR A 156 -17.20 2.38 5.47
N MET A 157 -17.44 1.22 4.83
CA MET A 157 -17.72 -0.04 5.52
C MET A 157 -16.52 -0.64 6.28
N MET A 158 -15.31 -0.17 5.98
CA MET A 158 -14.10 -0.69 6.65
C MET A 158 -14.13 -0.48 8.17
N LYS A 159 -14.81 0.55 8.66
CA LYS A 159 -14.95 0.78 10.11
C LYS A 159 -15.64 -0.39 10.82
N ARG A 160 -16.74 -0.91 10.24
CA ARG A 160 -17.47 -2.06 10.79
C ARG A 160 -16.67 -3.36 10.66
N ILE A 161 -16.11 -3.59 9.49
CA ILE A 161 -15.27 -4.77 9.22
C ILE A 161 -14.10 -4.81 10.20
N ASP A 162 -13.45 -3.69 10.44
CA ASP A 162 -12.33 -3.58 11.37
C ASP A 162 -12.73 -3.88 12.81
N ALA A 163 -13.92 -3.44 13.27
CA ALA A 163 -14.43 -3.73 14.61
C ALA A 163 -14.64 -5.24 14.84
N VAL A 164 -15.16 -5.96 13.83
CA VAL A 164 -15.31 -7.43 13.90
C VAL A 164 -13.94 -8.11 13.91
N ARG A 165 -13.00 -7.67 13.05
CA ARG A 165 -11.65 -8.22 12.97
C ARG A 165 -10.82 -8.01 14.23
N GLU A 166 -10.98 -6.87 14.89
CA GLU A 166 -10.34 -6.57 16.18
C GLU A 166 -10.81 -7.54 17.26
N GLN A 167 -12.11 -7.88 17.29
CA GLN A 167 -12.66 -8.86 18.23
C GLN A 167 -12.20 -10.29 17.89
N LEU A 168 -12.04 -10.63 16.62
CA LEU A 168 -11.50 -11.93 16.19
C LEU A 168 -10.02 -12.11 16.57
N GLY A 169 -9.22 -11.04 16.53
CA GLY A 169 -7.80 -11.07 16.91
C GLY A 169 -6.91 -11.93 16.02
N ILE A 170 -7.35 -12.30 14.80
CA ILE A 170 -6.61 -13.13 13.85
C ILE A 170 -6.33 -12.38 12.54
N TYR A 171 -5.33 -12.86 11.81
CA TYR A 171 -5.08 -12.46 10.42
C TYR A 171 -6.23 -12.96 9.54
N THR A 172 -6.73 -12.13 8.64
CA THR A 172 -7.87 -12.47 7.78
C THR A 172 -7.60 -12.07 6.34
N VAL A 173 -8.44 -12.51 5.41
CA VAL A 173 -8.34 -12.13 3.99
C VAL A 173 -8.28 -10.60 3.78
N PHE A 174 -8.88 -9.79 4.65
CA PHE A 174 -8.80 -8.32 4.57
C PHE A 174 -7.39 -7.75 4.77
N ASP A 175 -6.46 -8.49 5.37
CA ASP A 175 -5.06 -8.07 5.45
C ASP A 175 -4.37 -8.18 4.09
N VAL A 176 -4.78 -9.14 3.27
CA VAL A 176 -4.33 -9.32 1.89
C VAL A 176 -5.09 -8.40 0.91
N LEU A 177 -6.41 -8.20 1.14
CA LEU A 177 -7.24 -7.39 0.25
C LEU A 177 -6.94 -5.90 0.29
N ARG A 178 -6.58 -5.36 1.46
CA ARG A 178 -6.33 -3.92 1.61
C ARG A 178 -5.28 -3.37 0.65
N PRO A 179 -4.11 -3.99 0.50
CA PRO A 179 -3.12 -3.55 -0.48
C PRO A 179 -3.64 -3.53 -1.91
N LEU A 180 -4.58 -4.41 -2.25
CA LEU A 180 -5.14 -4.55 -3.60
C LEU A 180 -6.21 -3.52 -3.95
N THR A 181 -6.55 -2.63 -3.01
CA THR A 181 -7.71 -1.73 -3.14
C THR A 181 -7.31 -0.26 -3.20
N ASN A 182 -6.27 0.05 -3.98
CA ASN A 182 -5.91 1.44 -4.26
C ASN A 182 -7.07 2.16 -4.97
N PRO A 183 -7.57 3.30 -4.44
CA PRO A 183 -8.70 4.01 -5.03
C PRO A 183 -8.44 4.57 -6.43
N ALA A 184 -7.18 4.82 -6.78
CA ALA A 184 -6.79 5.29 -8.12
C ALA A 184 -6.52 4.16 -9.12
N HIS A 185 -6.73 2.89 -8.73
CA HIS A 185 -6.51 1.71 -9.57
C HIS A 185 -5.11 1.70 -10.21
N ALA A 186 -4.07 1.75 -9.37
CA ALA A 186 -2.68 1.76 -9.81
C ALA A 186 -2.40 0.65 -10.84
N VAL A 187 -1.74 1.03 -11.94
CA VAL A 187 -1.38 0.12 -13.04
C VAL A 187 0.08 -0.34 -12.95
N TYR A 188 0.84 0.24 -12.05
CA TYR A 188 2.18 -0.15 -11.65
C TYR A 188 2.21 -0.36 -10.14
N GLU A 189 2.73 -1.49 -9.66
CA GLU A 189 2.64 -1.77 -8.22
C GLU A 189 3.81 -2.61 -7.70
N ILE A 190 4.31 -2.27 -6.51
CA ILE A 190 5.14 -3.16 -5.70
C ILE A 190 4.33 -3.53 -4.46
N LEU A 191 4.05 -4.83 -4.34
CA LEU A 191 3.33 -5.41 -3.22
C LEU A 191 4.26 -6.24 -2.34
N GLY A 192 4.48 -5.82 -1.10
CA GLY A 192 5.15 -6.64 -0.11
C GLY A 192 4.18 -7.61 0.55
N VAL A 193 4.59 -8.87 0.68
CA VAL A 193 3.83 -9.91 1.38
C VAL A 193 4.58 -10.41 2.61
N ASN A 194 3.83 -10.88 3.61
CA ASN A 194 4.39 -11.33 4.90
C ASN A 194 4.73 -12.83 4.95
N ALA A 195 4.53 -13.56 3.85
CA ALA A 195 4.81 -14.98 3.75
C ALA A 195 5.25 -15.38 2.33
N PRO A 196 6.24 -16.28 2.20
CA PRO A 196 6.84 -16.60 0.89
C PRO A 196 5.84 -17.28 -0.07
N HIS A 197 4.88 -18.05 0.44
CA HIS A 197 3.88 -18.74 -0.38
C HIS A 197 2.85 -17.78 -1.03
N LEU A 198 2.84 -16.50 -0.64
CA LEU A 198 1.96 -15.48 -1.23
C LEU A 198 2.61 -14.76 -2.43
N VAL A 199 3.91 -14.94 -2.67
CA VAL A 199 4.65 -14.15 -3.69
C VAL A 199 4.06 -14.36 -5.09
N GLU A 200 4.01 -15.59 -5.59
CA GLU A 200 3.46 -15.88 -6.91
C GLU A 200 1.94 -15.70 -6.99
N PRO A 201 1.13 -16.24 -6.05
CA PRO A 201 -0.32 -16.06 -6.10
C PRO A 201 -0.76 -14.59 -6.14
N MET A 202 -0.08 -13.72 -5.37
CA MET A 202 -0.43 -12.30 -5.37
C MET A 202 -0.01 -11.57 -6.64
N ALA A 203 1.03 -12.04 -7.35
CA ALA A 203 1.39 -11.52 -8.66
C ALA A 203 0.29 -11.83 -9.70
N HIS A 204 -0.24 -13.05 -9.69
CA HIS A 204 -1.38 -13.42 -10.53
C HIS A 204 -2.64 -12.59 -10.22
N VAL A 205 -2.93 -12.39 -8.94
CA VAL A 205 -4.05 -11.55 -8.49
C VAL A 205 -3.89 -10.11 -8.98
N LEU A 206 -2.72 -9.50 -8.82
CA LEU A 206 -2.46 -8.13 -9.29
C LEU A 206 -2.60 -8.00 -10.81
N ALA A 207 -2.05 -8.94 -11.57
CA ALA A 207 -2.20 -8.98 -13.03
C ALA A 207 -3.69 -9.10 -13.42
N ALA A 208 -4.47 -9.99 -12.77
CA ALA A 208 -5.91 -10.14 -12.98
C ALA A 208 -6.72 -8.89 -12.59
N LEU A 209 -6.18 -8.04 -11.69
CA LEU A 209 -6.77 -6.76 -11.31
C LEU A 209 -6.36 -5.59 -12.21
N GLY A 210 -5.53 -5.83 -13.25
CA GLY A 210 -5.17 -4.86 -14.27
C GLY A 210 -3.84 -4.14 -14.05
N VAL A 211 -2.99 -4.61 -13.12
CA VAL A 211 -1.62 -4.12 -13.00
C VAL A 211 -0.82 -4.58 -14.20
N ARG A 212 -0.18 -3.64 -14.90
CA ARG A 212 0.55 -3.88 -16.16
C ARG A 212 2.02 -4.25 -15.97
N HIS A 213 2.64 -3.77 -14.92
CA HIS A 213 3.97 -4.17 -14.48
C HIS A 213 4.03 -4.07 -12.97
N GLY A 214 4.46 -5.12 -12.32
CA GLY A 214 4.54 -5.16 -10.86
C GLY A 214 5.58 -6.14 -10.33
N MET A 215 5.87 -5.99 -9.07
CA MET A 215 6.68 -6.91 -8.28
C MET A 215 5.93 -7.29 -6.99
N VAL A 216 5.80 -8.57 -6.72
CA VAL A 216 5.42 -9.05 -5.40
C VAL A 216 6.69 -9.51 -4.69
N VAL A 217 6.92 -8.98 -3.49
CA VAL A 217 8.21 -9.13 -2.81
C VAL A 217 8.05 -9.69 -1.40
N TYR A 218 8.99 -10.54 -0.99
CA TYR A 218 9.10 -11.08 0.35
C TYR A 218 10.56 -11.08 0.81
N GLY A 219 10.88 -10.28 1.83
CA GLY A 219 12.18 -10.32 2.47
C GLY A 219 12.35 -11.58 3.32
N GLN A 220 13.44 -12.33 3.13
CA GLN A 220 13.69 -13.57 3.86
C GLN A 220 13.95 -13.36 5.36
N ASP A 221 14.06 -12.11 5.82
CA ASP A 221 14.02 -11.71 7.23
C ASP A 221 12.59 -11.62 7.80
N GLY A 222 11.57 -11.88 6.98
CA GLY A 222 10.15 -11.77 7.31
C GLY A 222 9.57 -10.37 7.06
N SER A 223 10.25 -9.56 6.26
CA SER A 223 9.80 -8.23 5.86
C SER A 223 8.86 -8.32 4.65
N ASP A 224 7.85 -7.47 4.62
CA ASP A 224 6.98 -7.19 3.48
C ASP A 224 7.50 -5.99 2.64
N GLU A 225 8.83 -5.93 2.45
CA GLU A 225 9.57 -4.93 1.69
C GLU A 225 10.74 -5.61 0.96
N ILE A 226 11.38 -4.95 0.01
CA ILE A 226 12.68 -5.37 -0.48
C ILE A 226 13.68 -5.16 0.65
N SER A 227 14.19 -6.27 1.20
CA SER A 227 14.99 -6.26 2.41
C SER A 227 16.39 -5.70 2.18
N ALA A 228 16.81 -4.83 3.10
CA ALA A 228 18.20 -4.40 3.18
C ALA A 228 19.05 -5.29 4.11
N SER A 229 18.43 -6.21 4.87
CA SER A 229 19.11 -7.07 5.84
C SER A 229 19.21 -8.54 5.45
N ALA A 230 18.49 -8.95 4.39
CA ALA A 230 18.44 -10.33 3.91
C ALA A 230 18.27 -10.38 2.38
N ALA A 231 18.23 -11.58 1.83
CA ALA A 231 17.76 -11.78 0.46
C ALA A 231 16.26 -11.47 0.36
N THR A 232 15.79 -11.12 -0.83
CA THR A 232 14.38 -10.89 -1.13
C THR A 232 13.97 -11.78 -2.29
N THR A 233 12.90 -12.56 -2.10
CA THR A 233 12.24 -13.29 -3.18
C THR A 233 11.28 -12.31 -3.86
N ILE A 234 11.33 -12.25 -5.18
CA ILE A 234 10.52 -11.36 -6.03
C ILE A 234 9.82 -12.21 -7.09
N CYS A 235 8.53 -12.03 -7.26
CA CYS A 235 7.84 -12.38 -8.50
C CYS A 235 7.57 -11.08 -9.25
N GLU A 236 8.32 -10.85 -10.30
CA GLU A 236 8.10 -9.75 -11.25
C GLU A 236 7.17 -10.23 -12.36
N PHE A 237 6.24 -9.37 -12.76
CA PHE A 237 5.29 -9.72 -13.80
C PHE A 237 4.92 -8.56 -14.71
N THR A 238 4.63 -8.93 -15.96
CA THR A 238 3.89 -8.15 -16.95
C THR A 238 2.66 -8.97 -17.38
N PRO A 239 1.74 -8.45 -18.22
CA PRO A 239 0.63 -9.26 -18.73
C PRO A 239 1.06 -10.53 -19.47
N GLU A 240 2.26 -10.54 -20.05
CA GLU A 240 2.76 -11.65 -20.88
C GLU A 240 3.71 -12.60 -20.14
N SER A 241 4.24 -12.21 -18.97
CA SER A 241 5.29 -12.98 -18.30
C SER A 241 5.29 -12.84 -16.79
N PHE A 242 5.68 -13.94 -16.13
CA PHE A 242 5.93 -14.00 -14.69
C PHE A 242 7.30 -14.59 -14.48
N SER A 243 8.12 -13.97 -13.65
CA SER A 243 9.48 -14.43 -13.34
C SER A 243 9.76 -14.30 -11.85
N THR A 244 10.10 -15.43 -11.22
CA THR A 244 10.48 -15.49 -9.81
C THR A 244 11.99 -15.60 -9.68
N TYR A 245 12.60 -14.70 -8.90
CA TYR A 245 14.04 -14.66 -8.65
C TYR A 245 14.34 -14.08 -7.26
N GLU A 246 15.61 -14.17 -6.86
CA GLU A 246 16.10 -13.56 -5.62
C GLU A 246 17.08 -12.42 -5.92
N ILE A 247 17.07 -11.42 -5.05
CA ILE A 247 18.05 -10.35 -5.01
C ILE A 247 18.59 -10.16 -3.60
N ARG A 248 19.80 -9.59 -3.51
CA ARG A 248 20.48 -9.21 -2.27
C ARG A 248 21.01 -7.79 -2.38
N PRO A 249 21.20 -7.06 -1.27
CA PRO A 249 21.81 -5.73 -1.31
C PRO A 249 23.17 -5.73 -2.01
N GLU A 250 23.96 -6.78 -1.82
CA GLU A 250 25.30 -6.94 -2.38
C GLU A 250 25.31 -7.00 -3.92
N ASP A 251 24.23 -7.48 -4.54
CA ASP A 251 24.10 -7.54 -6.02
C ASP A 251 24.12 -6.13 -6.65
N PHE A 252 23.86 -5.11 -5.83
CA PHE A 252 23.85 -3.70 -6.21
C PHE A 252 24.98 -2.87 -5.61
N ASN A 253 26.03 -3.53 -5.09
CA ASN A 253 27.12 -2.90 -4.35
C ASN A 253 26.65 -2.08 -3.13
N LEU A 254 25.58 -2.53 -2.47
CA LEU A 254 25.07 -1.96 -1.24
C LEU A 254 25.48 -2.82 -0.04
N THR A 255 25.86 -2.16 1.05
CA THR A 255 26.16 -2.86 2.29
C THR A 255 24.87 -3.33 2.95
N ARG A 256 24.85 -4.58 3.37
CA ARG A 256 23.74 -5.16 4.12
C ARG A 256 23.55 -4.42 5.44
N ALA A 257 22.32 -4.03 5.70
CA ALA A 257 21.94 -3.37 6.95
C ALA A 257 21.78 -4.37 8.10
N SER A 258 22.09 -3.95 9.30
CA SER A 258 21.66 -4.64 10.50
C SER A 258 20.17 -4.39 10.79
N ARG A 259 19.54 -5.28 11.55
CA ARG A 259 18.14 -5.10 11.97
C ARG A 259 17.94 -3.83 12.82
N ASP A 260 18.93 -3.43 13.59
CA ASP A 260 18.84 -2.25 14.45
C ASP A 260 18.88 -0.96 13.63
N GLU A 261 19.62 -0.89 12.53
CA GLU A 261 19.61 0.24 11.61
C GLU A 261 18.27 0.43 10.90
N LEU A 262 17.47 -0.63 10.77
CA LEU A 262 16.15 -0.62 10.14
C LEU A 262 15.01 -0.40 11.13
N ARG A 263 15.31 -0.48 12.43
CA ARG A 263 14.29 -0.45 13.48
C ARG A 263 13.49 0.84 13.47
N GLY A 264 12.18 0.71 13.33
CA GLY A 264 11.23 1.79 13.51
C GLY A 264 10.80 1.99 14.96
N GLY A 265 10.03 3.04 15.18
CA GLY A 265 9.50 3.42 16.48
C GLY A 265 8.16 4.12 16.39
N LEU A 266 7.92 5.06 17.29
CA LEU A 266 6.75 5.94 17.25
C LEU A 266 6.77 6.84 16.00
N PRO A 267 5.64 7.41 15.57
CA PRO A 267 5.54 8.21 14.35
C PRO A 267 6.58 9.33 14.23
N LYS A 268 6.82 10.06 15.31
CA LYS A 268 7.86 11.13 15.34
C LYS A 268 9.27 10.59 15.10
N HIS A 269 9.59 9.41 15.63
CA HIS A 269 10.88 8.78 15.40
C HIS A 269 11.05 8.37 13.94
N ASN A 270 10.02 7.73 13.36
CA ASN A 270 10.05 7.34 11.95
C ASN A 270 10.07 8.55 11.01
N ALA A 271 9.40 9.64 11.36
CA ALA A 271 9.49 10.91 10.63
C ALA A 271 10.91 11.48 10.63
N ALA A 272 11.63 11.38 11.75
CA ALA A 272 13.04 11.79 11.83
C ALA A 272 13.93 10.92 10.94
N ILE A 273 13.74 9.59 10.94
CA ILE A 273 14.46 8.68 10.02
C ILE A 273 14.17 9.04 8.55
N THR A 274 12.90 9.23 8.20
CA THR A 274 12.49 9.64 6.84
C THR A 274 13.22 10.91 6.41
N ARG A 275 13.21 11.96 7.24
CA ARG A 275 13.92 13.21 6.94
C ARG A 275 15.42 12.97 6.77
N ALA A 276 16.06 12.28 7.70
CA ALA A 276 17.48 11.98 7.64
C ALA A 276 17.89 11.25 6.36
N VAL A 277 17.11 10.24 5.93
CA VAL A 277 17.36 9.52 4.67
C VAL A 277 17.22 10.46 3.47
N LEU A 278 16.15 11.27 3.42
CA LEU A 278 15.93 12.21 2.31
C LEU A 278 16.93 13.37 2.30
N ASP A 279 17.53 13.71 3.45
CA ASP A 279 18.64 14.66 3.59
C ASP A 279 20.01 14.05 3.21
N GLY A 280 20.04 12.78 2.78
CA GLY A 280 21.26 12.14 2.27
C GLY A 280 22.07 11.37 3.30
N HIS A 281 21.62 11.23 4.56
CA HIS A 281 22.35 10.44 5.57
C HIS A 281 22.57 9.01 5.10
N LYS A 282 23.79 8.52 5.29
CA LYS A 282 24.21 7.16 4.93
C LYS A 282 23.79 6.17 6.03
N GLY A 283 23.80 4.85 5.73
CA GLY A 283 23.48 3.78 6.65
C GLY A 283 22.37 2.87 6.15
N GLY A 284 21.99 1.89 6.97
CA GLY A 284 21.06 0.84 6.60
C GLY A 284 19.66 1.33 6.20
N ALA A 285 19.14 2.39 6.86
CA ALA A 285 17.87 2.97 6.49
C ALA A 285 17.87 3.52 5.06
N ARG A 286 18.97 4.17 4.65
CA ARG A 286 19.14 4.62 3.26
C ARG A 286 19.23 3.44 2.30
N THR A 287 19.97 2.38 2.64
CA THR A 287 20.06 1.17 1.81
C THR A 287 18.65 0.60 1.53
N ALA A 288 17.80 0.49 2.55
CA ALA A 288 16.44 0.02 2.38
C ALA A 288 15.62 0.91 1.44
N VAL A 289 15.73 2.23 1.61
CA VAL A 289 15.03 3.18 0.72
C VAL A 289 15.56 3.10 -0.72
N LEU A 290 16.86 2.94 -0.93
CA LEU A 290 17.45 2.83 -2.27
C LEU A 290 16.94 1.58 -3.02
N LEU A 291 16.85 0.43 -2.35
CA LEU A 291 16.33 -0.80 -2.94
C LEU A 291 14.86 -0.66 -3.34
N ASN A 292 14.02 -0.20 -2.44
CA ASN A 292 12.58 -0.07 -2.68
C ASN A 292 12.25 1.07 -3.67
N ALA A 293 12.94 2.21 -3.57
CA ALA A 293 12.77 3.30 -4.52
C ALA A 293 13.33 2.97 -5.90
N GLY A 294 14.46 2.26 -5.96
CA GLY A 294 15.04 1.79 -7.20
C GLY A 294 14.11 0.85 -7.96
N ALA A 295 13.49 -0.08 -7.25
CA ALA A 295 12.46 -0.96 -7.80
C ALA A 295 11.24 -0.17 -8.30
N GLY A 296 10.76 0.81 -7.52
CA GLY A 296 9.64 1.66 -7.94
C GLY A 296 9.94 2.50 -9.18
N LEU A 297 11.16 3.00 -9.34
CA LEU A 297 11.60 3.71 -10.55
C LEU A 297 11.67 2.79 -11.77
N TYR A 298 12.03 1.52 -11.58
CA TYR A 298 12.07 0.51 -12.62
C TYR A 298 10.66 0.07 -13.02
N VAL A 299 9.85 -0.38 -12.08
CA VAL A 299 8.46 -0.80 -12.31
C VAL A 299 7.63 0.33 -12.92
N GLY A 300 7.84 1.57 -12.47
CA GLY A 300 7.20 2.77 -13.03
C GLY A 300 7.76 3.23 -14.38
N GLY A 301 8.65 2.47 -15.02
CA GLY A 301 9.14 2.71 -16.38
C GLY A 301 10.15 3.86 -16.55
N CYS A 302 10.70 4.40 -15.45
CA CYS A 302 11.65 5.52 -15.53
C CYS A 302 13.09 5.11 -15.81
N VAL A 303 13.41 3.82 -15.77
CA VAL A 303 14.73 3.24 -16.03
C VAL A 303 14.58 1.82 -16.59
N LEU A 304 15.64 1.30 -17.21
CA LEU A 304 15.58 0.02 -17.92
C LEU A 304 15.74 -1.23 -17.05
N ASN A 305 16.25 -1.09 -15.83
CA ASN A 305 16.47 -2.21 -14.90
C ASN A 305 16.62 -1.72 -13.46
N LEU A 306 16.56 -2.65 -12.52
CA LEU A 306 16.64 -2.39 -11.10
C LEU A 306 17.96 -1.71 -10.68
N TYR A 307 19.10 -2.12 -11.26
CA TYR A 307 20.39 -1.50 -10.97
C TYR A 307 20.41 0.00 -11.32
N ALA A 308 19.92 0.35 -12.51
CA ALA A 308 19.79 1.75 -12.94
C ALA A 308 18.83 2.53 -12.04
N GLY A 309 17.75 1.89 -11.57
CA GLY A 309 16.80 2.46 -10.63
C GLY A 309 17.43 2.82 -9.29
N ILE A 310 18.18 1.92 -8.70
CA ILE A 310 18.88 2.13 -7.42
C ILE A 310 19.90 3.28 -7.56
N ARG A 311 20.66 3.33 -8.65
CA ARG A 311 21.58 4.44 -8.91
C ARG A 311 20.86 5.77 -9.12
N LYS A 312 19.70 5.77 -9.79
CA LYS A 312 18.88 6.97 -9.95
C LYS A 312 18.33 7.42 -8.58
N ALA A 313 17.82 6.50 -7.77
CA ALA A 313 17.35 6.79 -6.42
C ALA A 313 18.45 7.45 -5.55
N ALA A 314 19.68 6.94 -5.61
CA ALA A 314 20.81 7.53 -4.91
C ALA A 314 21.06 8.98 -5.33
N ARG A 315 21.08 9.26 -6.65
CA ARG A 315 21.26 10.63 -7.18
C ARG A 315 20.12 11.58 -6.76
N LEU A 316 18.87 11.10 -6.75
CA LEU A 316 17.71 11.91 -6.34
C LEU A 316 17.77 12.31 -4.86
N ILE A 317 18.28 11.43 -4.01
CA ILE A 317 18.52 11.75 -2.60
C ILE A 317 19.70 12.71 -2.47
N ASP A 318 20.85 12.39 -3.08
CA ASP A 318 22.09 13.16 -2.95
C ASP A 318 21.99 14.58 -3.55
N SER A 319 21.10 14.79 -4.54
CA SER A 319 20.82 16.12 -5.10
C SER A 319 19.78 16.94 -4.33
N GLY A 320 19.17 16.38 -3.29
CA GLY A 320 18.10 17.03 -2.52
C GLY A 320 16.71 17.01 -3.19
N LEU A 321 16.55 16.47 -4.40
CA LEU A 321 15.26 16.42 -5.11
C LEU A 321 14.22 15.58 -4.37
N ALA A 322 14.65 14.49 -3.72
CA ALA A 322 13.76 13.66 -2.91
C ALA A 322 13.27 14.40 -1.65
N ARG A 323 14.13 15.21 -1.04
CA ARG A 323 13.77 16.08 0.08
C ARG A 323 12.80 17.18 -0.36
N GLN A 324 13.08 17.85 -1.46
CA GLN A 324 12.17 18.84 -2.06
C GLN A 324 10.79 18.27 -2.31
N LYS A 325 10.70 17.02 -2.80
CA LYS A 325 9.43 16.31 -3.03
C LYS A 325 8.62 16.14 -1.74
N LEU A 326 9.29 15.82 -0.61
CA LEU A 326 8.63 15.80 0.70
C LEU A 326 8.09 17.19 1.06
N ASP A 327 8.90 18.23 0.93
CA ASP A 327 8.50 19.58 1.31
C ASP A 327 7.33 20.08 0.45
N ASP A 328 7.35 19.84 -0.87
CA ASP A 328 6.23 20.13 -1.78
C ASP A 328 4.95 19.40 -1.38
N PHE A 329 5.06 18.11 -1.01
CA PHE A 329 3.93 17.30 -0.54
C PHE A 329 3.32 17.87 0.74
N LEU A 330 4.14 18.25 1.71
CA LEU A 330 3.67 18.83 2.97
C LEU A 330 2.93 20.15 2.74
N VAL A 331 3.54 21.07 2.00
CA VAL A 331 2.95 22.38 1.69
C VAL A 331 1.62 22.24 0.93
N LEU A 332 1.61 21.41 -0.12
CA LEU A 332 0.44 21.27 -0.97
C LEU A 332 -0.71 20.57 -0.23
N SER A 333 -0.42 19.52 0.56
CA SER A 333 -1.44 18.81 1.33
C SER A 333 -2.12 19.70 2.37
N GLN A 334 -1.37 20.57 3.04
CA GLN A 334 -1.92 21.53 4.01
C GLN A 334 -2.76 22.60 3.31
N ARG A 335 -2.27 23.16 2.19
CA ARG A 335 -2.99 24.16 1.41
C ARG A 335 -4.35 23.66 0.92
N LEU A 336 -4.37 22.46 0.31
CA LEU A 336 -5.60 21.86 -0.21
C LEU A 336 -6.58 21.51 0.90
N GLY A 337 -6.12 20.91 1.98
CA GLY A 337 -7.00 20.59 3.12
C GLY A 337 -7.55 21.82 3.82
N GLN A 338 -6.85 22.95 3.81
CA GLN A 338 -7.37 24.20 4.32
C GLN A 338 -8.44 24.79 3.40
N ALA A 339 -8.24 24.72 2.07
CA ALA A 339 -9.23 25.14 1.08
C ALA A 339 -10.53 24.33 1.19
N GLU A 340 -10.45 23.02 1.37
CA GLU A 340 -11.62 22.14 1.59
C GLU A 340 -12.41 22.52 2.85
N LYS A 341 -11.72 22.83 3.94
CA LYS A 341 -12.39 23.27 5.19
C LYS A 341 -13.15 24.58 5.01
N VAL A 342 -12.54 25.55 4.29
CA VAL A 342 -13.20 26.84 4.01
C VAL A 342 -14.43 26.63 3.15
N LYS A 343 -14.35 25.80 2.10
CA LYS A 343 -15.49 25.46 1.23
C LYS A 343 -16.63 24.81 2.02
N LEU A 344 -16.32 23.84 2.87
CA LEU A 344 -17.32 23.15 3.70
C LEU A 344 -18.05 24.10 4.67
N ILE A 345 -17.35 25.10 5.21
CA ILE A 345 -17.95 26.11 6.09
C ILE A 345 -18.86 27.05 5.27
N ALA A 346 -18.44 27.45 4.08
CA ALA A 346 -19.24 28.31 3.19
C ALA A 346 -20.54 27.61 2.76
N ASP A 347 -20.46 26.33 2.37
CA ASP A 347 -21.61 25.54 1.93
C ASP A 347 -22.64 25.36 3.08
N ARG A 348 -22.20 25.14 4.32
CA ARG A 348 -23.08 25.03 5.49
C ARG A 348 -23.72 26.37 5.87
N GLY A 349 -22.98 27.47 5.74
CA GLY A 349 -23.54 28.81 6.01
C GLY A 349 -24.60 29.27 5.01
N THR A 350 -24.67 28.65 3.82
CA THR A 350 -25.73 28.88 2.84
C THR A 350 -26.97 28.01 3.08
N GLU A 351 -26.84 26.84 3.69
CA GLU A 351 -27.97 25.98 4.06
C GLU A 351 -28.78 26.52 5.27
N ASP A 352 -28.10 27.22 6.18
CA ASP A 352 -28.76 27.84 7.35
C ASP A 352 -29.50 29.16 7.01
N MET A 353 -29.44 29.63 5.75
CA MET A 353 -30.10 30.86 5.29
C MET A 353 -31.30 30.63 4.34
N VAL A 354 -31.72 29.37 4.11
CA VAL A 354 -32.91 28.99 3.32
C VAL A 354 -33.90 28.26 4.24
#